data_f7853f8671a80982cb7d7d6a8c009faf
#
_entry.id   f7853f8671a80982cb7d7d6a8c009faf
#
_cell.length_a   1.000
_cell.length_b   1.000
_cell.length_c   1.000
_cell.angle_alpha   90.00
_cell.angle_beta   90.00
_cell.angle_gamma   90.00
#
_symmetry.space_group_name_H-M   'P 1'
#
loop_
_entity.id
_entity.type
_entity.pdbx_description
1 polymer ?
#
loop_
_entity_poly.entity_id
_entity_poly.type
_entity_poly.pdbx_seq_one_letter_code
_entity_poly.pdbx_strand_id
1 'polypeptide(L)'
;MSYSANVKREIFNLENSDKDAVYAELFGIFIAKNVITEHGIYFSTENVSLAKRIYSNLRAVTNIPIQLKYVISKRLGTHKMYEVILFPIQHNQQEYKSFSKKIYFHKNFSVVENEKQLAGIIRGFFLSCGYIKSPEKAYAMDFFVDTEDSATYLYYLFKQMGKKVFQTEKKNKSLVYLRNSEDILDIIFLIGGINSFFEFEEVTINKEIRNKINRNMNWEIANETKKLSASEKQINMIKVIDEKMGLSELTDVLSETARIRLENQEMSLQELADLMEISKSGIKNRFRRLETIYKGLIEN
;
A
#
# COMPACT_ATOMS: atom_id res chain seq x y z
N MET A 1 9.84 0.24 18.49
CA MET A 1 10.34 -0.67 17.43
C MET A 1 9.67 -0.34 16.11
N SER A 2 10.26 -0.72 14.96
CA SER A 2 9.59 -0.51 13.68
C SER A 2 8.49 -1.55 13.46
N TYR A 3 7.45 -1.19 12.69
CA TYR A 3 6.38 -2.12 12.32
C TYR A 3 6.93 -3.42 11.70
N SER A 4 7.88 -3.30 10.76
CA SER A 4 8.57 -4.47 10.17
C SER A 4 9.27 -5.37 11.19
N ALA A 5 9.81 -4.80 12.26
CA ALA A 5 10.43 -5.58 13.35
C ALA A 5 9.39 -6.33 14.19
N ASN A 6 8.19 -5.77 14.36
CA ASN A 6 7.08 -6.44 15.04
C ASN A 6 6.61 -7.67 14.25
N VAL A 7 6.36 -7.49 12.94
CA VAL A 7 6.00 -8.62 12.05
C VAL A 7 7.06 -9.73 12.11
N LYS A 8 8.34 -9.38 11.98
CA LYS A 8 9.43 -10.38 12.06
C LYS A 8 9.47 -11.10 13.41
N ARG A 9 9.18 -10.39 14.51
CA ARG A 9 9.15 -11.00 15.86
C ARG A 9 8.02 -12.03 15.97
N GLU A 10 6.83 -11.74 15.45
CA GLU A 10 5.74 -12.72 15.42
C GLU A 10 6.16 -13.98 14.68
N ILE A 11 6.74 -13.80 13.49
CA ILE A 11 7.19 -14.91 12.65
C ILE A 11 8.28 -15.75 13.36
N PHE A 12 9.21 -15.13 14.10
CA PHE A 12 10.25 -15.86 14.83
C PHE A 12 9.68 -16.77 15.91
N ASN A 13 8.49 -16.49 16.43
CA ASN A 13 7.81 -17.30 17.45
C ASN A 13 6.92 -18.41 16.85
N LEU A 14 6.77 -18.48 15.51
CA LEU A 14 6.02 -19.55 14.89
C LEU A 14 6.78 -20.88 14.95
N GLU A 15 6.12 -21.92 15.43
CA GLU A 15 6.62 -23.28 15.34
C GLU A 15 6.38 -23.86 13.95
N ASN A 16 7.40 -24.46 13.37
CA ASN A 16 7.33 -25.15 12.08
C ASN A 16 7.47 -26.66 12.36
N SER A 17 6.34 -27.37 12.40
CA SER A 17 6.31 -28.82 12.59
C SER A 17 6.41 -29.61 11.27
N ASP A 18 6.12 -28.96 10.14
CA ASP A 18 6.13 -29.55 8.80
C ASP A 18 7.52 -29.40 8.16
N LYS A 19 8.17 -30.51 7.85
CA LYS A 19 9.52 -30.52 7.25
C LYS A 19 9.55 -29.83 5.88
N ASP A 20 8.52 -29.97 5.07
CA ASP A 20 8.48 -29.38 3.74
C ASP A 20 8.34 -27.85 3.84
N ALA A 21 7.55 -27.36 4.79
CA ALA A 21 7.47 -25.93 5.10
C ALA A 21 8.81 -25.38 5.63
N VAL A 22 9.57 -26.18 6.40
CA VAL A 22 10.93 -25.81 6.86
C VAL A 22 11.89 -25.73 5.69
N TYR A 23 11.89 -26.68 4.77
CA TYR A 23 12.72 -26.61 3.54
C TYR A 23 12.36 -25.40 2.70
N ALA A 24 11.07 -25.12 2.54
CA ALA A 24 10.59 -23.97 1.79
C ALA A 24 11.04 -22.64 2.41
N GLU A 25 10.98 -22.50 3.74
CA GLU A 25 11.46 -21.33 4.45
C GLU A 25 12.98 -21.15 4.31
N LEU A 26 13.75 -22.21 4.48
CA LEU A 26 15.20 -22.19 4.27
C LEU A 26 15.56 -21.81 2.82
N PHE A 27 14.83 -22.35 1.84
CA PHE A 27 15.00 -21.97 0.44
C PHE A 27 14.80 -20.46 0.26
N GLY A 28 13.69 -19.89 0.75
CA GLY A 28 13.43 -18.45 0.64
C GLY A 28 14.51 -17.60 1.31
N ILE A 29 15.00 -18.02 2.48
CA ILE A 29 16.10 -17.31 3.19
C ILE A 29 17.39 -17.33 2.35
N PHE A 30 17.77 -18.49 1.86
CA PHE A 30 19.08 -18.66 1.23
C PHE A 30 19.14 -18.13 -0.20
N ILE A 31 18.08 -18.29 -0.98
CA ILE A 31 18.05 -17.77 -2.34
C ILE A 31 17.98 -16.24 -2.38
N ALA A 32 17.34 -15.62 -1.39
CA ALA A 32 17.30 -14.16 -1.25
C ALA A 32 18.71 -13.54 -1.09
N LYS A 33 19.64 -14.30 -0.53
CA LYS A 33 21.03 -13.90 -0.24
C LYS A 33 22.09 -14.64 -1.06
N ASN A 34 21.66 -15.53 -1.94
CA ASN A 34 22.54 -16.33 -2.80
C ASN A 34 23.71 -16.99 -2.02
N VAL A 35 23.42 -17.63 -0.89
CA VAL A 35 24.42 -18.15 0.05
C VAL A 35 24.72 -19.63 -0.10
N ILE A 36 24.05 -20.34 -1.02
CA ILE A 36 24.26 -21.77 -1.27
C ILE A 36 25.36 -21.94 -2.30
N THR A 37 26.41 -22.64 -1.95
CA THR A 37 27.54 -22.95 -2.83
C THR A 37 27.77 -24.48 -2.88
N GLU A 38 28.65 -24.94 -3.76
CA GLU A 38 29.07 -26.35 -3.82
C GLU A 38 29.81 -26.80 -2.53
N HIS A 39 30.40 -25.84 -1.82
CA HIS A 39 31.22 -26.10 -0.62
C HIS A 39 30.46 -25.94 0.69
N GLY A 40 29.20 -25.48 0.66
CA GLY A 40 28.38 -25.29 1.85
C GLY A 40 27.49 -24.06 1.79
N ILE A 41 26.88 -23.75 2.92
CA ILE A 41 26.05 -22.57 3.12
C ILE A 41 26.71 -21.66 4.13
N TYR A 42 26.86 -20.38 3.76
CA TYR A 42 27.46 -19.34 4.60
C TYR A 42 26.49 -18.17 4.73
N PHE A 43 25.71 -18.15 5.79
CA PHE A 43 24.75 -17.10 6.04
C PHE A 43 25.19 -16.17 7.17
N SER A 44 25.24 -14.87 6.91
CA SER A 44 25.64 -13.84 7.87
C SER A 44 24.53 -12.84 8.10
N THR A 45 24.27 -12.49 9.37
CA THR A 45 23.21 -11.55 9.75
C THR A 45 23.53 -10.84 11.08
N GLU A 46 23.06 -9.59 11.21
CA GLU A 46 23.08 -8.87 12.49
C GLU A 46 21.92 -9.29 13.42
N ASN A 47 20.91 -9.99 12.89
CA ASN A 47 19.73 -10.40 13.62
C ASN A 47 19.92 -11.78 14.28
N VAL A 48 20.06 -11.77 15.60
CA VAL A 48 20.25 -13.01 16.40
C VAL A 48 19.05 -13.97 16.27
N SER A 49 17.82 -13.45 16.17
CA SER A 49 16.61 -14.29 16.06
C SER A 49 16.56 -15.00 14.72
N LEU A 50 17.00 -14.33 13.65
CA LEU A 50 17.12 -14.96 12.32
C LEU A 50 18.20 -16.05 12.32
N ALA A 51 19.36 -15.78 12.92
CA ALA A 51 20.43 -16.79 13.03
C ALA A 51 19.98 -18.02 13.82
N LYS A 52 19.29 -17.82 14.95
CA LYS A 52 18.72 -18.91 15.76
C LYS A 52 17.69 -19.71 14.97
N ARG A 53 16.80 -19.04 14.24
CA ARG A 53 15.76 -19.70 13.44
C ARG A 53 16.37 -20.55 12.31
N ILE A 54 17.35 -20.00 11.58
CA ILE A 54 18.08 -20.75 10.54
C ILE A 54 18.76 -21.99 11.16
N TYR A 55 19.45 -21.82 12.27
CA TYR A 55 20.10 -22.93 12.98
C TYR A 55 19.09 -24.01 13.39
N SER A 56 17.98 -23.63 14.01
CA SER A 56 16.91 -24.56 14.41
C SER A 56 16.29 -25.28 13.23
N ASN A 57 15.96 -24.56 12.17
CA ASN A 57 15.40 -25.11 10.93
C ASN A 57 16.36 -26.11 10.27
N LEU A 58 17.66 -25.77 10.18
CA LEU A 58 18.66 -26.69 9.64
C LEU A 58 18.77 -27.97 10.49
N ARG A 59 18.80 -27.83 11.81
CA ARG A 59 18.83 -28.99 12.73
C ARG A 59 17.61 -29.90 12.60
N ALA A 60 16.47 -29.38 12.20
CA ALA A 60 15.24 -30.16 12.00
C ALA A 60 15.25 -31.00 10.71
N VAL A 61 16.08 -30.62 9.72
CA VAL A 61 16.02 -31.23 8.38
C VAL A 61 17.31 -31.90 7.90
N THR A 62 18.45 -31.69 8.60
CA THR A 62 19.74 -32.33 8.26
C THR A 62 20.56 -32.64 9.50
N ASN A 63 21.41 -33.69 9.42
CA ASN A 63 22.40 -34.05 10.41
C ASN A 63 23.80 -33.50 10.07
N ILE A 64 23.95 -32.74 9.00
CA ILE A 64 25.23 -32.15 8.62
C ILE A 64 25.68 -31.18 9.73
N PRO A 65 26.99 -31.16 10.06
CA PRO A 65 27.49 -30.24 11.08
C PRO A 65 27.19 -28.77 10.76
N ILE A 66 26.64 -28.05 11.76
CA ILE A 66 26.33 -26.64 11.65
C ILE A 66 27.16 -25.89 12.67
N GLN A 67 27.89 -24.88 12.21
CA GLN A 67 28.62 -23.96 13.09
C GLN A 67 27.83 -22.65 13.22
N LEU A 68 27.72 -22.17 14.45
CA LEU A 68 27.22 -20.83 14.75
C LEU A 68 28.39 -20.00 15.31
N LYS A 69 28.80 -18.97 14.56
CA LYS A 69 29.87 -18.08 14.97
C LYS A 69 29.32 -16.72 15.33
N TYR A 70 29.92 -16.10 16.31
CA TYR A 70 29.71 -14.71 16.67
C TYR A 70 30.97 -13.91 16.32
N VAL A 71 30.81 -12.94 15.45
CA VAL A 71 31.90 -12.11 14.96
C VAL A 71 31.64 -10.64 15.30
N ILE A 72 32.61 -9.96 15.83
CA ILE A 72 32.57 -8.52 16.05
C ILE A 72 33.29 -7.85 14.88
N SER A 73 32.54 -7.24 13.97
CA SER A 73 33.10 -6.44 12.89
C SER A 73 33.38 -5.01 13.37
N LYS A 74 34.59 -4.53 13.14
CA LYS A 74 35.00 -3.15 13.46
C LYS A 74 35.01 -2.23 12.22
N ARG A 75 34.58 -2.73 11.05
CA ARG A 75 34.42 -1.91 9.85
C ARG A 75 33.19 -1.01 10.00
N LEU A 76 33.35 0.30 9.92
CA LEU A 76 32.27 1.30 10.01
C LEU A 76 31.50 1.32 11.33
N GLY A 77 32.16 0.95 12.47
CA GLY A 77 31.57 0.85 13.80
C GLY A 77 31.59 -0.57 14.34
N THR A 78 31.21 -0.75 15.62
CA THR A 78 31.18 -2.09 16.24
C THR A 78 29.86 -2.77 15.91
N HIS A 79 29.86 -3.66 14.91
CA HIS A 79 28.69 -4.46 14.53
C HIS A 79 28.82 -5.89 14.99
N LYS A 80 27.75 -6.42 15.57
CA LYS A 80 27.66 -7.83 15.99
C LYS A 80 27.08 -8.63 14.82
N MET A 81 27.87 -9.57 14.30
CA MET A 81 27.46 -10.46 13.21
C MET A 81 27.33 -11.89 13.72
N TYR A 82 26.28 -12.55 13.29
CA TYR A 82 26.04 -13.98 13.55
C TYR A 82 26.19 -14.71 12.22
N GLU A 83 27.07 -15.70 12.18
CA GLU A 83 27.31 -16.52 10.98
C GLU A 83 26.82 -17.94 11.24
N VAL A 84 25.88 -18.39 10.42
CA VAL A 84 25.44 -19.78 10.39
C VAL A 84 26.10 -20.45 9.20
N ILE A 85 26.94 -21.44 9.50
CA ILE A 85 27.75 -22.13 8.50
C ILE A 85 27.39 -23.61 8.53
N LEU A 86 26.96 -24.11 7.38
CA LEU A 86 26.78 -25.53 7.15
C LEU A 86 27.77 -25.96 6.05
N PHE A 87 28.69 -26.84 6.39
CA PHE A 87 29.66 -27.34 5.43
C PHE A 87 29.77 -28.85 5.50
N PRO A 88 29.77 -29.52 4.34
CA PRO A 88 29.96 -30.97 4.26
C PRO A 88 31.41 -31.31 4.56
N ILE A 89 31.63 -32.27 5.45
CA ILE A 89 32.89 -33.00 5.58
C ILE A 89 32.86 -34.25 4.68
N GLN A 90 34.01 -34.89 4.46
CA GLN A 90 34.14 -35.98 3.46
C GLN A 90 33.03 -37.03 3.49
N HIS A 91 32.60 -37.48 4.67
CA HIS A 91 31.54 -38.48 4.81
C HIS A 91 30.11 -37.95 4.65
N ASN A 92 29.88 -36.62 4.66
CA ASN A 92 28.54 -36.01 4.53
C ASN A 92 28.31 -35.33 3.18
N GLN A 93 29.20 -35.47 2.22
CA GLN A 93 29.04 -34.83 0.91
C GLN A 93 27.81 -35.30 0.14
N GLN A 94 27.47 -36.57 0.22
CA GLN A 94 26.25 -37.11 -0.40
C GLN A 94 24.98 -36.56 0.26
N GLU A 95 25.00 -36.47 1.61
CA GLU A 95 23.90 -35.84 2.36
C GLU A 95 23.72 -34.37 1.98
N TYR A 96 24.81 -33.62 1.88
CA TYR A 96 24.78 -32.22 1.43
C TYR A 96 24.24 -32.08 0.00
N LYS A 97 24.63 -32.92 -0.93
CA LYS A 97 24.08 -32.91 -2.30
C LYS A 97 22.58 -33.21 -2.30
N SER A 98 22.13 -34.16 -1.49
CA SER A 98 20.69 -34.47 -1.35
C SER A 98 19.93 -33.31 -0.71
N PHE A 99 20.47 -32.73 0.35
CA PHE A 99 19.92 -31.56 1.04
C PHE A 99 19.81 -30.36 0.08
N SER A 100 20.89 -30.00 -0.62
CA SER A 100 20.89 -28.91 -1.59
C SER A 100 19.89 -29.13 -2.70
N LYS A 101 19.77 -30.35 -3.22
CA LYS A 101 18.75 -30.71 -4.21
C LYS A 101 17.34 -30.46 -3.67
N LYS A 102 17.04 -30.86 -2.45
CA LYS A 102 15.72 -30.64 -1.83
C LYS A 102 15.41 -29.16 -1.65
N ILE A 103 16.40 -28.34 -1.24
CA ILE A 103 16.20 -26.89 -1.14
C ILE A 103 15.96 -26.30 -2.54
N TYR A 104 16.80 -26.60 -3.52
CA TYR A 104 16.66 -26.08 -4.89
C TYR A 104 15.42 -26.60 -5.64
N PHE A 105 14.80 -27.69 -5.17
CA PHE A 105 13.57 -28.21 -5.74
C PHE A 105 12.46 -27.17 -5.74
N HIS A 106 12.39 -26.32 -4.71
CA HIS A 106 11.44 -25.22 -4.63
C HIS A 106 11.70 -24.09 -5.65
N LYS A 107 12.83 -24.09 -6.38
CA LYS A 107 13.07 -23.15 -7.49
C LYS A 107 12.15 -23.43 -8.69
N ASN A 108 11.59 -24.62 -8.79
CA ASN A 108 10.64 -24.96 -9.84
C ASN A 108 9.21 -24.60 -9.40
N PHE A 109 8.62 -23.59 -10.04
CA PHE A 109 7.26 -23.09 -9.74
C PHE A 109 6.17 -24.17 -9.81
N SER A 110 6.35 -25.18 -10.66
CA SER A 110 5.37 -26.27 -10.80
C SER A 110 5.29 -27.18 -9.57
N VAL A 111 6.16 -26.97 -8.58
CA VAL A 111 6.32 -27.83 -7.40
C VAL A 111 5.85 -27.13 -6.12
N VAL A 112 5.46 -25.86 -6.16
CA VAL A 112 4.80 -25.18 -5.02
C VAL A 112 3.35 -25.66 -4.96
N GLU A 113 3.16 -26.89 -4.46
CA GLU A 113 1.90 -27.61 -4.52
C GLU A 113 0.91 -27.23 -3.42
N ASN A 114 1.38 -26.58 -2.35
CA ASN A 114 0.52 -26.23 -1.23
C ASN A 114 0.84 -24.86 -0.61
N GLU A 115 -0.17 -24.32 0.07
CA GLU A 115 -0.11 -23.02 0.73
C GLU A 115 0.98 -22.94 1.81
N LYS A 116 1.29 -24.05 2.51
CA LYS A 116 2.33 -24.07 3.55
C LYS A 116 3.73 -23.89 2.96
N GLN A 117 4.01 -24.50 1.81
CA GLN A 117 5.28 -24.31 1.10
C GLN A 117 5.39 -22.87 0.59
N LEU A 118 4.33 -22.35 -0.03
CA LEU A 118 4.25 -20.98 -0.48
C LEU A 118 4.50 -19.99 0.67
N ALA A 119 3.80 -20.16 1.79
CA ALA A 119 3.99 -19.39 3.00
C ALA A 119 5.44 -19.47 3.50
N GLY A 120 6.04 -20.66 3.50
CA GLY A 120 7.43 -20.89 3.88
C GLY A 120 8.39 -20.08 3.00
N ILE A 121 8.27 -20.18 1.68
CA ILE A 121 9.14 -19.47 0.73
C ILE A 121 9.05 -17.95 0.96
N ILE A 122 7.85 -17.38 0.97
CA ILE A 122 7.66 -15.94 1.13
C ILE A 122 8.13 -15.47 2.51
N ARG A 123 7.86 -16.25 3.54
CA ARG A 123 8.36 -16.01 4.91
C ARG A 123 9.88 -15.96 4.93
N GLY A 124 10.54 -16.90 4.28
CA GLY A 124 12.01 -16.93 4.17
C GLY A 124 12.58 -15.68 3.50
N PHE A 125 12.02 -15.27 2.36
CA PHE A 125 12.39 -14.00 1.70
C PHE A 125 12.17 -12.82 2.64
N PHE A 126 11.01 -12.75 3.30
CA PHE A 126 10.68 -11.64 4.18
C PHE A 126 11.63 -11.54 5.38
N LEU A 127 11.93 -12.64 6.03
CA LEU A 127 12.87 -12.68 7.15
C LEU A 127 14.27 -12.23 6.75
N SER A 128 14.73 -12.66 5.56
CA SER A 128 16.08 -12.41 5.05
C SER A 128 16.27 -10.99 4.50
N CYS A 129 15.35 -10.52 3.65
CA CYS A 129 15.54 -9.28 2.90
C CYS A 129 14.28 -8.39 2.84
N GLY A 130 13.16 -8.81 3.47
CA GLY A 130 11.90 -8.09 3.45
C GLY A 130 11.84 -6.95 4.46
N TYR A 131 11.10 -5.91 4.09
CA TYR A 131 10.77 -4.75 4.92
C TYR A 131 9.34 -4.31 4.66
N ILE A 132 8.59 -4.00 5.73
CA ILE A 132 7.25 -3.40 5.65
C ILE A 132 7.29 -2.04 6.34
N LYS A 133 6.81 -1.04 5.64
CA LYS A 133 6.62 0.30 6.22
C LYS A 133 5.37 0.30 7.10
N SER A 134 5.40 1.12 8.18
CA SER A 134 4.19 1.32 8.99
C SER A 134 3.02 1.77 8.12
N PRO A 135 1.83 1.13 8.25
CA PRO A 135 0.66 1.47 7.44
C PRO A 135 0.21 2.91 7.64
N GLU A 136 0.51 3.54 8.78
CA GLU A 136 0.24 4.97 9.01
C GLU A 136 0.96 5.86 8.01
N LYS A 137 2.20 5.52 7.63
CA LYS A 137 3.05 6.31 6.75
C LYS A 137 2.78 6.05 5.27
N ALA A 138 2.79 4.78 4.87
CA ALA A 138 2.50 4.38 3.48
C ALA A 138 2.31 2.86 3.39
N TYR A 139 1.57 2.41 2.39
CA TYR A 139 1.46 0.99 2.03
C TYR A 139 2.67 0.59 1.19
N ALA A 140 3.64 -0.07 1.81
CA ALA A 140 4.85 -0.50 1.14
C ALA A 140 5.42 -1.76 1.79
N MET A 141 5.60 -2.79 0.99
CA MET A 141 6.35 -3.99 1.31
C MET A 141 7.44 -4.16 0.26
N ASP A 142 8.70 -4.20 0.70
CA ASP A 142 9.91 -4.17 -0.13
C ASP A 142 10.77 -5.39 0.17
N PHE A 143 11.33 -6.04 -0.87
CA PHE A 143 12.27 -7.15 -0.77
C PHE A 143 13.56 -6.78 -1.52
N PHE A 144 14.66 -6.59 -0.80
CA PHE A 144 15.98 -6.27 -1.36
C PHE A 144 16.78 -7.55 -1.59
N VAL A 145 16.64 -8.11 -2.77
CA VAL A 145 17.23 -9.39 -3.17
C VAL A 145 18.60 -9.19 -3.78
N ASP A 146 19.56 -10.08 -3.48
CA ASP A 146 20.95 -9.89 -3.88
C ASP A 146 21.21 -10.24 -5.35
N THR A 147 20.37 -11.07 -6.00
CA THR A 147 20.50 -11.43 -7.42
C THR A 147 19.22 -11.17 -8.21
N GLU A 148 19.35 -10.88 -9.49
CA GLU A 148 18.23 -10.67 -10.40
C GLU A 148 17.38 -11.94 -10.57
N ASP A 149 18.02 -13.11 -10.70
CA ASP A 149 17.32 -14.41 -10.81
C ASP A 149 16.38 -14.66 -9.63
N SER A 150 16.86 -14.40 -8.41
CA SER A 150 16.07 -14.61 -7.20
C SER A 150 14.95 -13.58 -7.07
N ALA A 151 15.18 -12.35 -7.55
CA ALA A 151 14.14 -11.32 -7.60
C ALA A 151 13.09 -11.66 -8.64
N THR A 152 13.49 -12.12 -9.80
CA THR A 152 12.60 -12.59 -10.87
C THR A 152 11.75 -13.78 -10.40
N TYR A 153 12.36 -14.71 -9.67
CA TYR A 153 11.63 -15.80 -9.02
C TYR A 153 10.53 -15.27 -8.09
N LEU A 154 10.87 -14.38 -7.15
CA LEU A 154 9.90 -13.81 -6.20
C LEU A 154 8.82 -13.00 -6.91
N TYR A 155 9.17 -12.25 -7.95
CA TYR A 155 8.23 -11.51 -8.78
C TYR A 155 7.18 -12.42 -9.41
N TYR A 156 7.62 -13.51 -10.07
CA TYR A 156 6.68 -14.45 -10.70
C TYR A 156 5.83 -15.19 -9.66
N LEU A 157 6.38 -15.52 -8.50
CA LEU A 157 5.64 -16.13 -7.40
C LEU A 157 4.45 -15.24 -6.97
N PHE A 158 4.69 -13.95 -6.75
CA PHE A 158 3.61 -13.00 -6.45
C PHE A 158 2.63 -12.81 -7.60
N LYS A 159 3.11 -12.83 -8.85
CA LYS A 159 2.23 -12.77 -10.03
C LYS A 159 1.27 -13.97 -10.12
N GLN A 160 1.75 -15.18 -9.85
CA GLN A 160 0.92 -16.38 -9.81
C GLN A 160 -0.14 -16.32 -8.70
N MET A 161 0.15 -15.63 -7.60
CA MET A 161 -0.81 -15.34 -6.54
C MET A 161 -1.80 -14.20 -6.89
N GLY A 162 -1.75 -13.65 -8.09
CA GLY A 162 -2.60 -12.53 -8.52
C GLY A 162 -2.24 -11.16 -7.93
N LYS A 163 -1.04 -11.02 -7.32
CA LYS A 163 -0.62 -9.78 -6.64
C LYS A 163 -0.11 -8.71 -7.60
N LYS A 164 -0.38 -7.43 -7.29
CA LYS A 164 0.17 -6.27 -8.00
C LYS A 164 1.61 -6.02 -7.54
N VAL A 165 2.54 -6.78 -8.10
CA VAL A 165 3.96 -6.72 -7.79
C VAL A 165 4.74 -5.99 -8.87
N PHE A 166 5.81 -5.33 -8.45
CA PHE A 166 6.74 -4.59 -9.31
C PHE A 166 8.17 -5.02 -9.00
N GLN A 167 9.04 -4.93 -10.01
CA GLN A 167 10.46 -5.19 -9.89
C GLN A 167 11.26 -4.03 -10.48
N THR A 168 12.34 -3.63 -9.81
CA THR A 168 13.29 -2.60 -10.26
C THR A 168 14.65 -2.82 -9.63
N GLU A 169 15.65 -2.13 -10.12
CA GLU A 169 16.97 -2.09 -9.48
C GLU A 169 17.11 -0.88 -8.56
N LYS A 170 17.74 -1.06 -7.41
CA LYS A 170 18.03 0.00 -6.45
C LYS A 170 19.32 -0.30 -5.68
N LYS A 171 20.30 0.61 -5.76
CA LYS A 171 21.57 0.51 -5.02
C LYS A 171 22.29 -0.84 -5.24
N ASN A 172 22.44 -1.26 -6.48
CA ASN A 172 23.06 -2.52 -6.89
C ASN A 172 22.37 -3.79 -6.31
N LYS A 173 21.09 -3.69 -5.95
CA LYS A 173 20.25 -4.82 -5.57
C LYS A 173 18.97 -4.81 -6.38
N SER A 174 18.44 -5.99 -6.62
CA SER A 174 17.11 -6.12 -7.21
C SER A 174 16.05 -5.91 -6.13
N LEU A 175 15.11 -5.01 -6.39
CA LEU A 175 14.00 -4.68 -5.50
C LEU A 175 12.70 -5.23 -6.08
N VAL A 176 12.05 -6.13 -5.34
CA VAL A 176 10.67 -6.57 -5.60
C VAL A 176 9.77 -5.92 -4.57
N TYR A 177 8.64 -5.32 -5.01
CA TYR A 177 7.83 -4.56 -4.08
C TYR A 177 6.33 -4.55 -4.38
N LEU A 178 5.52 -4.39 -3.31
CA LEU A 178 4.08 -4.22 -3.34
C LEU A 178 3.70 -2.86 -2.76
N ARG A 179 2.61 -2.26 -3.31
CA ARG A 179 2.07 -0.95 -2.86
C ARG A 179 0.56 -0.98 -2.63
N ASN A 180 -0.11 -2.06 -2.97
CA ASN A 180 -1.52 -2.26 -2.69
C ASN A 180 -1.69 -2.75 -1.24
N SER A 181 -2.63 -2.16 -0.48
CA SER A 181 -2.86 -2.51 0.93
C SER A 181 -3.39 -3.93 1.11
N GLU A 182 -4.31 -4.35 0.25
CA GLU A 182 -4.91 -5.69 0.28
C GLU A 182 -3.85 -6.77 0.00
N ASP A 183 -3.03 -6.56 -1.05
CA ASP A 183 -1.94 -7.49 -1.37
C ASP A 183 -0.93 -7.62 -0.21
N ILE A 184 -0.61 -6.49 0.46
CA ILE A 184 0.30 -6.50 1.61
C ILE A 184 -0.33 -7.23 2.80
N LEU A 185 -1.62 -7.00 3.08
CA LEU A 185 -2.37 -7.70 4.12
C LEU A 185 -2.36 -9.21 3.90
N ASP A 186 -2.69 -9.65 2.69
CA ASP A 186 -2.67 -11.08 2.34
C ASP A 186 -1.30 -11.72 2.58
N ILE A 187 -0.22 -11.01 2.24
CA ILE A 187 1.14 -11.51 2.48
C ILE A 187 1.48 -11.53 3.97
N ILE A 188 1.11 -10.51 4.75
CA ILE A 188 1.34 -10.49 6.21
C ILE A 188 0.63 -11.68 6.86
N PHE A 189 -0.62 -11.94 6.48
CA PHE A 189 -1.40 -13.09 6.97
C PHE A 189 -0.73 -14.40 6.58
N LEU A 190 -0.40 -14.59 5.31
CA LEU A 190 0.21 -15.81 4.77
C LEU A 190 1.52 -16.16 5.47
N ILE A 191 2.38 -15.18 5.76
CA ILE A 191 3.66 -15.41 6.45
C ILE A 191 3.52 -15.61 7.96
N GLY A 192 2.30 -15.41 8.52
CA GLY A 192 1.98 -15.66 9.91
C GLY A 192 2.12 -14.48 10.85
N GLY A 193 2.08 -13.25 10.35
CA GLY A 193 2.07 -12.01 11.14
C GLY A 193 0.65 -11.61 11.58
N ILE A 194 -0.03 -12.44 12.33
CA ILE A 194 -1.48 -12.31 12.60
C ILE A 194 -1.82 -11.03 13.37
N ASN A 195 -1.11 -10.69 14.46
CA ASN A 195 -1.39 -9.47 15.21
C ASN A 195 -1.05 -8.22 14.37
N SER A 196 0.05 -8.28 13.62
CA SER A 196 0.45 -7.22 12.69
C SER A 196 -0.54 -7.07 11.53
N PHE A 197 -1.19 -8.16 11.08
CA PHE A 197 -2.27 -8.10 10.11
C PHE A 197 -3.43 -7.25 10.63
N PHE A 198 -3.93 -7.54 11.83
CA PHE A 198 -5.05 -6.76 12.42
C PHE A 198 -4.67 -5.29 12.66
N GLU A 199 -3.45 -5.01 13.13
CA GLU A 199 -2.94 -3.64 13.28
C GLU A 199 -2.92 -2.90 11.94
N PHE A 200 -2.48 -3.55 10.86
CA PHE A 200 -2.43 -2.97 9.52
C PHE A 200 -3.84 -2.72 8.97
N GLU A 201 -4.74 -3.69 9.13
CA GLU A 201 -6.13 -3.63 8.68
C GLU A 201 -6.88 -2.49 9.35
N GLU A 202 -6.78 -2.36 10.69
CA GLU A 202 -7.41 -1.28 11.46
C GLU A 202 -6.98 0.10 10.94
N VAL A 203 -5.67 0.30 10.72
CA VAL A 203 -5.15 1.56 10.17
C VAL A 203 -5.68 1.82 8.75
N THR A 204 -5.80 0.78 7.94
CA THR A 204 -6.31 0.89 6.56
C THR A 204 -7.77 1.32 6.56
N ILE A 205 -8.62 0.65 7.34
CA ILE A 205 -10.05 0.99 7.48
C ILE A 205 -10.22 2.44 7.96
N ASN A 206 -9.49 2.84 9.01
CA ASN A 206 -9.56 4.18 9.55
C ASN A 206 -9.17 5.26 8.52
N LYS A 207 -8.16 4.99 7.68
CA LYS A 207 -7.77 5.87 6.57
C LYS A 207 -8.85 5.98 5.50
N GLU A 208 -9.49 4.89 5.14
CA GLU A 208 -10.56 4.87 4.15
C GLU A 208 -11.78 5.66 4.63
N ILE A 209 -12.18 5.48 5.89
CA ILE A 209 -13.27 6.25 6.51
C ILE A 209 -12.95 7.75 6.49
N ARG A 210 -11.75 8.16 6.94
CA ARG A 210 -11.33 9.57 6.91
C ARG A 210 -11.33 10.15 5.50
N ASN A 211 -10.82 9.39 4.53
CA ASN A 211 -10.78 9.83 3.13
C ASN A 211 -12.18 9.98 2.55
N LYS A 212 -13.12 9.12 2.93
CA LYS A 212 -14.53 9.21 2.51
C LYS A 212 -15.20 10.46 3.11
N ILE A 213 -15.01 10.70 4.41
CA ILE A 213 -15.52 11.89 5.09
C ILE A 213 -14.95 13.17 4.44
N ASN A 214 -13.64 13.23 4.25
CA ASN A 214 -12.99 14.40 3.64
C ASN A 214 -13.49 14.67 2.21
N ARG A 215 -13.69 13.62 1.42
CA ARG A 215 -14.26 13.78 0.05
C ARG A 215 -15.68 14.33 0.10
N ASN A 216 -16.54 13.84 1.00
CA ASN A 216 -17.89 14.33 1.15
C ASN A 216 -17.91 15.78 1.62
N MET A 217 -17.12 16.14 2.65
CA MET A 217 -16.96 17.51 3.11
C MET A 217 -16.49 18.46 2.01
N ASN A 218 -15.45 18.07 1.26
CA ASN A 218 -14.94 18.88 0.16
C ASN A 218 -15.98 19.08 -0.95
N TRP A 219 -16.78 18.05 -1.22
CA TRP A 219 -17.89 18.14 -2.18
C TRP A 219 -18.98 19.10 -1.71
N GLU A 220 -19.38 19.02 -0.43
CA GLU A 220 -20.38 19.94 0.17
C GLU A 220 -19.88 21.39 0.17
N ILE A 221 -18.63 21.64 0.60
CA ILE A 221 -18.01 22.97 0.57
C ILE A 221 -17.97 23.53 -0.86
N ALA A 222 -17.56 22.71 -1.83
CA ALA A 222 -17.49 23.15 -3.21
C ALA A 222 -18.89 23.49 -3.78
N ASN A 223 -19.92 22.74 -3.40
CA ASN A 223 -21.31 23.02 -3.82
C ASN A 223 -21.82 24.30 -3.17
N GLU A 224 -21.58 24.51 -1.87
CA GLU A 224 -22.02 25.71 -1.19
C GLU A 224 -21.28 26.97 -1.70
N THR A 225 -19.98 26.86 -1.95
CA THR A 225 -19.21 27.95 -2.56
C THR A 225 -19.74 28.33 -3.95
N LYS A 226 -20.10 27.35 -4.78
CA LYS A 226 -20.71 27.61 -6.10
C LYS A 226 -22.09 28.29 -5.96
N LYS A 227 -22.90 27.85 -4.98
CA LYS A 227 -24.20 28.42 -4.70
C LYS A 227 -24.08 29.91 -4.31
N LEU A 228 -23.20 30.22 -3.35
CA LEU A 228 -22.95 31.58 -2.88
C LEU A 228 -22.40 32.48 -4.00
N SER A 229 -21.38 32.04 -4.74
CA SER A 229 -20.82 32.79 -5.85
C SER A 229 -21.84 33.06 -6.97
N ALA A 230 -22.72 32.12 -7.26
CA ALA A 230 -23.80 32.33 -8.26
C ALA A 230 -24.83 33.34 -7.73
N SER A 231 -25.22 33.23 -6.49
CA SER A 231 -26.14 34.20 -5.85
C SER A 231 -25.57 35.61 -5.86
N GLU A 232 -24.32 35.78 -5.40
CA GLU A 232 -23.62 37.07 -5.35
C GLU A 232 -23.57 37.73 -6.73
N LYS A 233 -23.23 36.97 -7.78
CA LYS A 233 -23.25 37.46 -9.15
C LYS A 233 -24.63 37.92 -9.60
N GLN A 234 -25.70 37.18 -9.26
CA GLN A 234 -27.08 37.54 -9.59
C GLN A 234 -27.51 38.80 -8.84
N ILE A 235 -27.18 38.90 -7.54
CA ILE A 235 -27.53 40.07 -6.73
C ILE A 235 -26.84 41.32 -7.28
N ASN A 236 -25.55 41.25 -7.57
CA ASN A 236 -24.77 42.38 -8.12
C ASN A 236 -25.34 42.81 -9.50
N MET A 237 -25.66 41.85 -10.36
CA MET A 237 -26.30 42.11 -11.63
C MET A 237 -27.66 42.82 -11.46
N ILE A 238 -28.52 42.37 -10.56
CA ILE A 238 -29.83 42.97 -10.29
C ILE A 238 -29.68 44.38 -9.74
N LYS A 239 -28.74 44.62 -8.82
CA LYS A 239 -28.47 45.96 -8.26
C LYS A 239 -28.06 46.94 -9.35
N VAL A 240 -27.21 46.56 -10.27
CA VAL A 240 -26.82 47.42 -11.40
C VAL A 240 -27.97 47.71 -12.33
N ILE A 241 -28.86 46.73 -12.61
CA ILE A 241 -30.06 46.93 -13.40
C ILE A 241 -31.00 47.95 -12.72
N ASP A 242 -31.18 47.79 -11.39
CA ASP A 242 -32.03 48.69 -10.59
C ASP A 242 -31.49 50.14 -10.61
N GLU A 243 -30.17 50.31 -10.42
CA GLU A 243 -29.48 51.63 -10.39
C GLU A 243 -29.55 52.32 -11.76
N LYS A 244 -29.41 51.61 -12.88
CA LYS A 244 -29.34 52.18 -14.23
C LYS A 244 -30.66 52.37 -14.91
N MET A 245 -31.65 51.48 -14.63
CA MET A 245 -32.89 51.45 -15.39
C MET A 245 -34.14 51.43 -14.49
N GLY A 246 -33.99 50.88 -13.27
CA GLY A 246 -35.11 50.59 -12.36
C GLY A 246 -35.75 49.23 -12.59
N LEU A 247 -36.09 48.52 -11.55
CA LEU A 247 -36.75 47.19 -11.67
C LEU A 247 -38.19 47.30 -12.20
N SER A 248 -38.84 48.49 -12.17
CA SER A 248 -40.14 48.76 -12.72
C SER A 248 -40.19 48.74 -14.27
N GLU A 249 -39.06 48.97 -14.92
CA GLU A 249 -38.93 48.94 -16.37
C GLU A 249 -38.77 47.51 -16.93
N LEU A 250 -38.56 46.53 -16.05
CA LEU A 250 -38.53 45.13 -16.43
C LEU A 250 -39.96 44.59 -16.64
N THR A 251 -40.09 43.51 -17.40
CA THR A 251 -41.35 42.77 -17.44
C THR A 251 -41.71 42.25 -16.06
N ASP A 252 -43.01 42.16 -15.70
CA ASP A 252 -43.49 41.73 -14.39
C ASP A 252 -42.81 40.47 -13.90
N VAL A 253 -42.65 39.47 -14.80
CA VAL A 253 -41.97 38.19 -14.49
C VAL A 253 -40.50 38.36 -14.10
N LEU A 254 -39.76 39.27 -14.70
CA LEU A 254 -38.36 39.51 -14.42
C LEU A 254 -38.18 40.41 -13.19
N SER A 255 -39.06 41.40 -13.03
CA SER A 255 -39.12 42.26 -11.85
C SER A 255 -39.40 41.46 -10.57
N GLU A 256 -40.39 40.57 -10.60
CA GLU A 256 -40.68 39.64 -9.52
C GLU A 256 -39.47 38.73 -9.18
N THR A 257 -38.87 38.12 -10.21
CA THR A 257 -37.69 37.27 -10.02
C THR A 257 -36.52 38.03 -9.40
N ALA A 258 -36.29 39.27 -9.79
CA ALA A 258 -35.24 40.11 -9.23
C ALA A 258 -35.52 40.46 -7.76
N ARG A 259 -36.75 40.85 -7.40
CA ARG A 259 -37.14 41.15 -6.00
C ARG A 259 -36.98 39.93 -5.08
N ILE A 260 -37.51 38.78 -5.48
CA ILE A 260 -37.43 37.56 -4.72
C ILE A 260 -35.98 37.15 -4.49
N ARG A 261 -35.05 37.32 -5.48
CA ARG A 261 -33.61 37.07 -5.28
C ARG A 261 -32.98 38.03 -4.28
N LEU A 262 -33.34 39.31 -4.31
CA LEU A 262 -32.81 40.28 -3.36
C LEU A 262 -33.25 40.02 -1.93
N GLU A 263 -34.51 39.54 -1.74
CA GLU A 263 -35.06 39.18 -0.44
C GLU A 263 -34.52 37.86 0.09
N ASN A 264 -34.16 36.92 -0.83
CA ASN A 264 -33.72 35.57 -0.49
C ASN A 264 -32.29 35.30 -1.02
N GLN A 265 -31.29 36.04 -0.53
CA GLN A 265 -29.94 36.08 -1.04
C GLN A 265 -29.18 34.74 -0.92
N GLU A 266 -29.46 33.95 0.10
CA GLU A 266 -28.79 32.66 0.36
C GLU A 266 -29.43 31.46 -0.31
N MET A 267 -30.64 31.58 -0.86
CA MET A 267 -31.34 30.49 -1.49
C MET A 267 -30.64 30.02 -2.78
N SER A 268 -30.63 28.73 -2.99
CA SER A 268 -30.22 28.13 -4.27
C SER A 268 -31.22 28.41 -5.37
N LEU A 269 -30.81 28.21 -6.61
CA LEU A 269 -31.75 28.32 -7.76
C LEU A 269 -32.90 27.31 -7.68
N GLN A 270 -32.72 26.17 -7.01
CA GLN A 270 -33.79 25.21 -6.80
C GLN A 270 -34.81 25.74 -5.79
N GLU A 271 -34.34 26.20 -4.65
CA GLU A 271 -35.19 26.76 -3.57
C GLU A 271 -35.97 27.99 -4.07
N LEU A 272 -35.36 28.86 -4.87
CA LEU A 272 -36.09 29.97 -5.53
C LEU A 272 -37.10 29.49 -6.54
N ALA A 273 -36.81 28.46 -7.31
CA ALA A 273 -37.73 27.89 -8.27
C ALA A 273 -38.97 27.29 -7.56
N ASP A 274 -38.73 26.60 -6.45
CA ASP A 274 -39.75 25.98 -5.60
C ASP A 274 -40.63 27.11 -4.95
N LEU A 275 -40.02 28.18 -4.44
CA LEU A 275 -40.69 29.33 -3.87
C LEU A 275 -41.56 30.06 -4.89
N MET A 276 -41.12 30.09 -6.15
CA MET A 276 -41.87 30.74 -7.25
C MET A 276 -42.80 29.78 -8.03
N GLU A 277 -42.94 28.55 -7.56
CA GLU A 277 -43.74 27.48 -8.19
C GLU A 277 -43.39 27.25 -9.68
N ILE A 278 -42.10 27.37 -10.06
CA ILE A 278 -41.60 27.15 -11.40
C ILE A 278 -40.50 26.07 -11.45
N SER A 279 -40.21 25.61 -12.66
CA SER A 279 -39.09 24.67 -12.82
C SER A 279 -37.72 25.35 -12.68
N LYS A 280 -36.70 24.57 -12.23
CA LYS A 280 -35.30 25.04 -12.19
C LYS A 280 -34.78 25.56 -13.52
N SER A 281 -35.25 25.00 -14.64
CA SER A 281 -34.96 25.49 -15.99
C SER A 281 -35.65 26.83 -16.27
N GLY A 282 -36.85 27.02 -15.76
CA GLY A 282 -37.60 28.28 -15.84
C GLY A 282 -36.86 29.43 -15.17
N ILE A 283 -36.45 29.24 -13.90
CA ILE A 283 -35.71 30.28 -13.17
C ILE A 283 -34.35 30.57 -13.83
N LYS A 284 -33.62 29.55 -14.33
CA LYS A 284 -32.38 29.75 -15.07
C LYS A 284 -32.58 30.60 -16.32
N ASN A 285 -33.66 30.40 -17.05
CA ASN A 285 -33.98 31.19 -18.22
C ASN A 285 -34.32 32.65 -17.86
N ARG A 286 -35.02 32.89 -16.75
CA ARG A 286 -35.28 34.25 -16.25
C ARG A 286 -33.98 34.96 -15.89
N PHE A 287 -33.06 34.33 -15.16
CA PHE A 287 -31.72 34.91 -14.88
C PHE A 287 -30.88 35.11 -16.12
N ARG A 288 -30.96 34.27 -17.15
CA ARG A 288 -30.26 34.49 -18.42
C ARG A 288 -30.80 35.73 -19.13
N ARG A 289 -32.10 35.99 -19.10
CA ARG A 289 -32.71 37.22 -19.66
C ARG A 289 -32.27 38.45 -18.89
N LEU A 290 -32.23 38.41 -17.56
CA LEU A 290 -31.65 39.49 -16.72
C LEU A 290 -30.19 39.75 -17.09
N GLU A 291 -29.39 38.71 -17.30
CA GLU A 291 -27.98 38.84 -17.70
C GLU A 291 -27.82 39.51 -19.06
N THR A 292 -28.72 39.24 -20.01
CA THR A 292 -28.73 39.90 -21.34
C THR A 292 -29.00 41.40 -21.17
N ILE A 293 -29.96 41.78 -20.33
CA ILE A 293 -30.29 43.20 -20.05
C ILE A 293 -29.09 43.89 -19.36
N TYR A 294 -28.50 43.25 -18.35
CA TYR A 294 -27.33 43.74 -17.66
C TYR A 294 -26.15 44.02 -18.61
N LYS A 295 -25.85 43.09 -19.52
CA LYS A 295 -24.77 43.28 -20.51
C LYS A 295 -25.06 44.48 -21.44
N GLY A 296 -26.26 44.62 -21.90
CA GLY A 296 -26.64 45.77 -22.71
C GLY A 296 -26.53 47.12 -21.98
N LEU A 297 -26.70 47.15 -20.65
CA LEU A 297 -26.57 48.35 -19.83
C LEU A 297 -25.11 48.75 -19.47
N ILE A 298 -24.16 47.80 -19.60
CA ILE A 298 -22.75 48.03 -19.33
C ILE A 298 -21.98 48.38 -20.62
N GLU A 299 -22.37 47.85 -21.76
CA GLU A 299 -21.74 48.05 -23.06
C GLU A 299 -22.10 49.39 -23.69
N ASN A 300 -23.13 50.09 -23.14
CA ASN A 300 -23.51 51.46 -23.50
C ASN A 300 -23.09 52.44 -22.41
#